data_8c1a758892e0176934978fc97d5b8c86
#
_entry.id   8c1a758892e0176934978fc97d5b8c86
#
_cell.length_a   1.000
_cell.length_b   1.000
_cell.length_c   1.000
_cell.angle_alpha   90.00
_cell.angle_beta   90.00
_cell.angle_gamma   90.00
#
_symmetry.space_group_name_H-M   'P 1'
#
loop_
_entity.id
_entity.type
_entity.pdbx_description
1 polymer ?
#
loop_
_entity_poly.entity_id
_entity_poly.type
_entity_poly.pdbx_seq_one_letter_code
_entity_poly.pdbx_strand_id
1 'polypeptide(L)'
;MVEIIEKSIPFRVSPEENCPILLAQLPNQLRHQRFLYQVADPDHKWAMVRPILEMVASREGHFNRTKFLAFPEGSIPFRYKDEIVQLIDGRFPSNSVVILGFEHIPFRQYWQLLSE
;
A
#
# COMPACT_ATOMS: atom_id res chain seq x y z
N MET A 1 19.28 -14.64 -13.69
CA MET A 1 20.08 -13.53 -13.12
C MET A 1 19.18 -12.72 -12.20
N VAL A 2 19.65 -12.46 -10.99
CA VAL A 2 18.93 -11.60 -10.05
C VAL A 2 19.55 -10.20 -10.14
N GLU A 3 18.72 -9.22 -10.43
CA GLU A 3 19.15 -7.82 -10.43
C GLU A 3 18.67 -7.17 -9.13
N ILE A 4 19.61 -6.55 -8.42
CA ILE A 4 19.29 -5.80 -7.20
C ILE A 4 19.28 -4.31 -7.56
N ILE A 5 18.10 -3.70 -7.39
CA ILE A 5 17.93 -2.26 -7.60
C ILE A 5 17.92 -1.59 -6.23
N GLU A 6 18.95 -0.80 -5.94
CA GLU A 6 18.99 0.02 -4.73
C GLU A 6 18.49 1.41 -5.02
N LYS A 7 17.59 1.90 -4.18
CA LYS A 7 17.05 3.25 -4.28
C LYS A 7 17.05 3.89 -2.91
N SER A 8 17.78 5.00 -2.77
CA SER A 8 17.78 5.77 -1.54
C SER A 8 16.59 6.71 -1.50
N ILE A 9 15.84 6.66 -0.40
CA ILE A 9 14.71 7.54 -0.16
C ILE A 9 15.04 8.40 1.05
N PRO A 10 14.92 9.74 0.98
CA PRO A 10 15.14 10.59 2.13
C PRO A 10 14.01 10.39 3.15
N PHE A 11 14.33 9.66 4.19
CA PHE A 11 13.43 9.41 5.31
C PHE A 11 14.19 9.64 6.61
N ARG A 12 13.62 10.44 7.50
CA ARG A 12 14.25 10.78 8.77
C ARG A 12 13.35 10.44 9.93
N VAL A 13 13.91 9.70 10.88
CA VAL A 13 13.30 9.45 12.18
C VAL A 13 14.29 9.94 13.24
N SER A 14 13.82 10.82 14.14
CA SER A 14 14.63 11.20 15.27
C SER A 14 14.85 10.00 16.19
N PRO A 15 16.09 9.74 16.66
CA PRO A 15 16.33 8.62 17.57
C PRO A 15 15.63 8.77 18.93
N GLU A 16 15.19 9.95 19.27
CA GLU A 16 14.46 10.23 20.52
C GLU A 16 12.94 10.11 20.35
N GLU A 17 12.45 10.00 19.12
CA GLU A 17 11.04 9.87 18.83
C GLU A 17 10.63 8.41 18.69
N ASN A 18 9.43 8.08 19.16
CA ASN A 18 8.80 6.84 18.79
C ASN A 18 8.51 6.82 17.30
N CYS A 19 8.64 5.65 16.69
CA CYS A 19 8.30 5.45 15.28
C CYS A 19 6.96 4.72 15.17
N PRO A 20 5.83 5.43 15.10
CA PRO A 20 4.52 4.81 15.03
C PRO A 20 4.33 4.05 13.73
N ILE A 21 4.00 2.77 13.86
CA ILE A 21 3.74 1.86 12.76
C ILE A 21 2.28 1.42 12.83
N LEU A 22 1.55 1.59 11.75
CA LEU A 22 0.20 1.09 11.61
C LEU A 22 0.22 -0.14 10.69
N LEU A 23 -0.19 -1.28 11.24
CA LEU A 23 -0.30 -2.52 10.50
C LEU A 23 -1.78 -2.77 10.19
N ALA A 24 -2.15 -2.77 8.93
CA ALA A 24 -3.49 -3.07 8.51
C ALA A 24 -3.68 -4.58 8.44
N GLN A 25 -4.66 -5.11 9.17
CA GLN A 25 -5.06 -6.51 9.10
C GLN A 25 -6.45 -6.60 8.46
N LEU A 26 -6.49 -7.25 7.32
CA LEU A 26 -7.72 -7.41 6.55
C LEU A 26 -7.94 -8.89 6.27
N PRO A 27 -9.21 -9.36 6.26
CA PRO A 27 -9.50 -10.71 5.79
C PRO A 27 -9.01 -10.88 4.36
N ASN A 28 -8.17 -11.87 4.12
CA ASN A 28 -7.68 -12.17 2.79
C ASN A 28 -8.51 -13.27 2.15
N GLN A 29 -9.34 -12.87 1.20
CA GLN A 29 -10.06 -13.79 0.33
C GLN A 29 -9.46 -13.67 -1.07
N LEU A 30 -8.58 -14.61 -1.40
CA LEU A 30 -7.89 -14.64 -2.68
C LEU A 30 -8.50 -15.72 -3.57
N ARG A 31 -8.61 -15.41 -4.85
CA ARG A 31 -8.98 -16.35 -5.89
C ARG A 31 -7.73 -16.76 -6.66
N HIS A 32 -7.46 -18.05 -6.69
CA HIS A 32 -6.38 -18.62 -7.49
C HIS A 32 -6.87 -18.94 -8.89
N GLN A 33 -6.27 -18.32 -9.89
CA GLN A 33 -6.58 -18.55 -11.28
C GLN A 33 -5.31 -18.44 -12.13
N ARG A 34 -4.99 -19.50 -12.89
CA ARG A 34 -3.84 -19.50 -13.81
C ARG A 34 -2.54 -19.05 -13.17
N PHE A 35 -2.20 -19.63 -12.02
CA PHE A 35 -1.00 -19.30 -11.24
C PHE A 35 -0.98 -17.91 -10.59
N LEU A 36 -2.09 -17.19 -10.63
CA LEU A 36 -2.22 -15.89 -9.99
C LEU A 36 -3.14 -15.96 -8.78
N TYR A 37 -2.76 -15.25 -7.73
CA TYR A 37 -3.62 -15.01 -6.58
C TYR A 37 -4.15 -13.59 -6.67
N GLN A 38 -5.45 -13.48 -6.88
CA GLN A 38 -6.13 -12.20 -7.02
C GLN A 38 -7.21 -12.05 -5.97
N VAL A 39 -7.50 -10.80 -5.61
CA VAL A 39 -8.57 -10.50 -4.66
C VAL A 39 -9.91 -10.97 -5.23
N ALA A 40 -10.64 -11.79 -4.46
CA ALA A 40 -11.89 -12.41 -4.92
C ALA A 40 -13.00 -11.38 -5.18
N ASP A 41 -13.09 -10.35 -4.34
CA ASP A 41 -14.05 -9.27 -4.48
C ASP A 41 -13.32 -7.92 -4.33
N PRO A 42 -12.81 -7.34 -5.43
CA PRO A 42 -12.01 -6.12 -5.37
C PRO A 42 -12.74 -4.92 -4.78
N ASP A 43 -14.01 -4.75 -5.12
CA ASP A 43 -14.78 -3.58 -4.65
C ASP A 43 -15.07 -3.66 -3.16
N HIS A 44 -15.38 -4.86 -2.67
CA HIS A 44 -15.56 -5.07 -1.24
C HIS A 44 -14.25 -4.87 -0.47
N LYS A 45 -13.13 -5.36 -1.01
CA LYS A 45 -11.81 -5.16 -0.41
C LYS A 45 -11.45 -3.68 -0.38
N TRP A 46 -11.71 -2.95 -1.46
CA TRP A 46 -11.48 -1.53 -1.53
C TRP A 46 -12.29 -0.76 -0.47
N ALA A 47 -13.54 -1.17 -0.26
CA ALA A 47 -14.38 -0.58 0.78
C ALA A 47 -13.79 -0.77 2.20
N MET A 48 -12.93 -1.76 2.40
CA MET A 48 -12.21 -1.94 3.67
C MET A 48 -10.86 -1.20 3.70
N VAL A 49 -10.14 -1.16 2.59
CA VAL A 49 -8.83 -0.51 2.49
C VAL A 49 -8.93 1.00 2.54
N ARG A 50 -9.85 1.57 1.78
CA ARG A 50 -10.02 3.02 1.64
C ARG A 50 -10.19 3.74 2.98
N PRO A 51 -11.04 3.29 3.91
CA PRO A 51 -11.18 3.96 5.21
C PRO A 51 -9.89 3.99 6.02
N ILE A 52 -9.03 2.97 5.91
CA ILE A 52 -7.74 2.95 6.60
C ILE A 52 -6.83 4.05 6.04
N LEU A 53 -6.75 4.17 4.72
CA LEU A 53 -6.01 5.23 4.06
C LEU A 53 -6.56 6.61 4.41
N GLU A 54 -7.88 6.76 4.44
CA GLU A 54 -8.54 8.02 4.81
C GLU A 54 -8.26 8.43 6.25
N MET A 55 -8.21 7.48 7.18
CA MET A 55 -7.86 7.77 8.58
C MET A 55 -6.46 8.37 8.71
N VAL A 56 -5.49 7.80 8.01
CA VAL A 56 -4.11 8.32 8.02
C VAL A 56 -4.06 9.67 7.30
N ALA A 57 -4.76 9.82 6.19
CA ALA A 57 -4.82 11.06 5.43
C ALA A 57 -5.50 12.19 6.20
N SER A 58 -6.51 11.91 7.00
CA SER A 58 -7.21 12.89 7.83
C SER A 58 -6.36 13.42 8.98
N ARG A 59 -5.33 12.68 9.37
CA ARG A 59 -4.43 13.01 10.48
C ARG A 59 -5.15 13.18 11.82
N GLU A 60 -6.26 12.50 11.99
CA GLU A 60 -7.05 12.56 13.21
C GLU A 60 -6.42 11.73 14.33
N GLY A 61 -6.47 12.25 15.56
CA GLY A 61 -6.01 11.55 16.75
C GLY A 61 -4.56 11.06 16.63
N HIS A 62 -4.37 9.78 16.91
CA HIS A 62 -3.05 9.15 16.88
C HIS A 62 -2.48 8.95 15.46
N PHE A 63 -3.33 9.00 14.45
CA PHE A 63 -2.91 8.74 13.07
C PHE A 63 -2.07 9.86 12.46
N ASN A 64 -2.10 11.07 13.03
CA ASN A 64 -1.28 12.19 12.58
C ASN A 64 0.23 11.96 12.74
N ARG A 65 0.63 10.98 13.55
CA ARG A 65 2.03 10.63 13.83
C ARG A 65 2.49 9.37 13.10
N THR A 66 1.65 8.79 12.27
CA THR A 66 1.99 7.56 11.53
C THR A 66 3.22 7.79 10.65
N LYS A 67 4.25 6.98 10.87
CA LYS A 67 5.47 6.99 10.06
C LYS A 67 5.47 5.87 9.03
N PHE A 68 4.94 4.72 9.39
CA PHE A 68 4.79 3.58 8.51
C PHE A 68 3.35 3.10 8.52
N LEU A 69 2.81 2.88 7.33
CA LEU A 69 1.55 2.15 7.14
C LEU A 69 1.84 0.94 6.26
N ALA A 70 1.55 -0.25 6.74
CA ALA A 70 1.80 -1.47 5.99
C ALA A 70 0.52 -2.29 5.81
N PHE A 71 0.30 -2.72 4.57
CA PHE A 71 -0.75 -3.67 4.19
C PHE A 71 -0.14 -5.02 3.86
N PRO A 72 -0.77 -6.14 4.26
CA PRO A 72 -0.26 -7.48 3.94
C PRO A 72 -0.22 -7.75 2.44
N GLU A 73 0.60 -8.73 2.06
CA GLU A 73 0.64 -9.23 0.69
C GLU A 73 -0.76 -9.68 0.24
N GLY A 74 -1.11 -9.36 -1.01
CA GLY A 74 -2.37 -9.76 -1.61
C GLY A 74 -3.59 -9.01 -1.07
N SER A 75 -3.42 -7.96 -0.26
CA SER A 75 -4.55 -7.25 0.34
C SER A 75 -5.11 -6.12 -0.52
N ILE A 76 -4.34 -5.63 -1.48
CA ILE A 76 -4.70 -4.47 -2.30
C ILE A 76 -5.07 -4.90 -3.72
N PRO A 77 -6.31 -4.63 -4.16
CA PRO A 77 -6.67 -4.85 -5.56
C PRO A 77 -5.91 -3.89 -6.47
N PHE A 78 -5.25 -4.40 -7.49
CA PHE A 78 -4.39 -3.60 -8.37
C PHE A 78 -5.16 -2.53 -9.15
N ARG A 79 -6.43 -2.76 -9.44
CA ARG A 79 -7.28 -1.80 -10.16
C ARG A 79 -7.40 -0.43 -9.47
N TYR A 80 -7.16 -0.36 -8.18
CA TYR A 80 -7.23 0.87 -7.38
C TYR A 80 -5.87 1.54 -7.15
N LYS A 81 -4.81 1.08 -7.81
CA LYS A 81 -3.45 1.59 -7.66
C LYS A 81 -3.38 3.11 -7.83
N ASP A 82 -3.98 3.63 -8.89
CA ASP A 82 -3.89 5.05 -9.20
C ASP A 82 -4.63 5.93 -8.19
N GLU A 83 -5.79 5.49 -7.72
CA GLU A 83 -6.51 6.18 -6.65
C GLU A 83 -5.70 6.22 -5.35
N ILE A 84 -5.03 5.12 -5.02
CA ILE A 84 -4.18 5.03 -3.83
C ILE A 84 -2.99 5.99 -3.94
N VAL A 85 -2.31 6.00 -5.07
CA VAL A 85 -1.17 6.89 -5.30
C VAL A 85 -1.58 8.36 -5.19
N GLN A 86 -2.68 8.75 -5.79
CA GLN A 86 -3.21 10.11 -5.71
C GLN A 86 -3.55 10.51 -4.27
N LEU A 87 -4.15 9.60 -3.51
CA LEU A 87 -4.50 9.86 -2.12
C LEU A 87 -3.24 10.04 -1.26
N ILE A 88 -2.26 9.19 -1.45
CA ILE A 88 -0.99 9.26 -0.71
C ILE A 88 -0.24 10.55 -1.05
N ASP A 89 -0.07 10.85 -2.33
CA ASP A 89 0.65 12.04 -2.76
C ASP A 89 0.01 13.34 -2.27
N GLY A 90 -1.30 13.40 -2.32
CA GLY A 90 -2.01 14.64 -2.03
C GLY A 90 -2.31 14.88 -0.55
N ARG A 91 -2.41 13.82 0.25
CA ARG A 91 -3.03 13.92 1.57
C ARG A 91 -2.25 13.28 2.73
N PHE A 92 -1.29 12.42 2.46
CA PHE A 92 -0.57 11.75 3.55
C PHE A 92 0.44 12.70 4.22
N PRO A 93 0.74 12.47 5.51
CA PRO A 93 1.77 13.23 6.20
C PRO A 93 3.11 13.12 5.47
N SER A 94 3.84 14.23 5.40
CA SER A 94 5.20 14.20 4.90
C SER A 94 6.08 13.32 5.77
N ASN A 95 7.11 12.74 5.19
CA ASN A 95 8.04 11.84 5.87
C ASN A 95 7.33 10.60 6.44
N SER A 96 6.43 10.01 5.66
CA SER A 96 5.81 8.73 5.94
C SER A 96 6.06 7.73 4.82
N VAL A 97 6.03 6.45 5.16
CA VAL A 97 6.24 5.34 4.22
C VAL A 97 5.00 4.46 4.22
N VAL A 98 4.51 4.16 3.03
CA VAL A 98 3.38 3.25 2.86
C VAL A 98 3.86 2.02 2.11
N ILE A 99 3.65 0.84 2.70
CA ILE A 99 3.97 -0.44 2.10
C ILE A 99 2.67 -1.09 1.67
N LEU A 100 2.52 -1.29 0.36
CA LEU A 100 1.29 -1.81 -0.25
C LEU A 100 1.51 -3.23 -0.74
N GLY A 101 0.77 -4.19 -0.18
CA GLY A 101 0.77 -5.56 -0.65
C GLY A 101 -0.28 -5.79 -1.72
N PHE A 102 0.06 -5.55 -2.98
CA PHE A 102 -0.87 -5.77 -4.09
C PHE A 102 -1.11 -7.27 -4.36
N GLU A 103 -2.24 -7.56 -4.98
CA GLU A 103 -2.50 -8.86 -5.59
C GLU A 103 -1.53 -9.15 -6.73
N HIS A 104 -1.44 -10.40 -7.16
CA HIS A 104 -0.67 -10.74 -8.35
C HIS A 104 -1.28 -10.08 -9.58
N ILE A 105 -0.42 -9.54 -10.43
CA ILE A 105 -0.86 -8.91 -11.67
C ILE A 105 -0.47 -9.78 -12.88
N PRO A 106 -1.31 -9.84 -13.93
CA PRO A 106 -0.96 -10.50 -15.16
C PRO A 106 0.30 -9.89 -15.80
N PHE A 107 1.06 -10.70 -16.50
CA PHE A 107 2.30 -10.30 -17.15
C PHE A 107 2.15 -9.07 -18.04
N ARG A 108 1.03 -8.96 -18.74
CA ARG A 108 0.72 -7.80 -19.58
C ARG A 108 0.67 -6.49 -18.79
N GLN A 109 0.00 -6.51 -17.64
CA GLN A 109 -0.07 -5.33 -16.75
C GLN A 109 1.30 -5.01 -16.15
N TYR A 110 2.09 -6.01 -15.82
CA TYR A 110 3.44 -5.82 -15.34
C TYR A 110 4.31 -5.08 -16.36
N TRP A 111 4.23 -5.45 -17.64
CA TRP A 111 4.95 -4.75 -18.69
C TRP A 111 4.52 -3.30 -18.85
N GLN A 112 3.23 -3.02 -18.73
CA GLN A 112 2.73 -1.64 -18.75
C GLN A 112 3.30 -0.81 -17.60
N LEU A 113 3.36 -1.41 -16.42
CA LEU A 113 3.90 -0.75 -15.23
C LEU A 113 5.40 -0.41 -15.40
N LEU A 114 6.17 -1.29 -16.02
CA LEU A 114 7.60 -1.05 -16.26
C LEU A 114 7.86 0.08 -17.28
N SER A 115 6.90 0.38 -18.14
CA SER A 115 7.03 1.44 -19.15
C SER A 115 6.61 2.83 -18.63
N GLU A 116 6.04 2.91 -17.46
CA GLU A 116 5.74 4.17 -16.78
C GLU A 116 7.00 4.70 -16.07
#